data_3d5f2ca6bc2643524fd8b6153edd6940
#
_entry.id   3d5f2ca6bc2643524fd8b6153edd6940
#
_cell.length_a   1.000
_cell.length_b   1.000
_cell.length_c   1.000
_cell.angle_alpha   90.00
_cell.angle_beta   90.00
_cell.angle_gamma   90.00
#
_symmetry.space_group_name_H-M   'P 1'
#
loop_
_entity.id
_entity.type
_entity.pdbx_description
1 polymer ?
#
loop_
_entity_poly.entity_id
_entity_poly.type
_entity_poly.pdbx_seq_one_letter_code
_entity_poly.pdbx_strand_id
1 'polypeptide(L)'
;MELKTIFRQIPDFPKPGINFIDITPLLLNPAAFRWTIDQLAAPYQGTKIDKVISIESRGFLFGAPLALALNAGLVIVRKPKKLPYSTYSYTYQLEYGQDTIEIHQDA
;
A
#
# COMPACT_ATOMS: atom_id res chain seq x y z
N MET A 1 -2.86 -5.62 -19.75
CA MET A 1 -3.68 -4.43 -19.42
C MET A 1 -2.76 -3.21 -19.26
N GLU A 2 -3.13 -2.11 -19.88
CA GLU A 2 -2.30 -0.91 -19.89
C GLU A 2 -2.68 0.02 -18.73
N LEU A 3 -2.00 -0.10 -17.60
CA LEU A 3 -2.30 0.70 -16.42
C LEU A 3 -2.13 2.20 -16.68
N LYS A 4 -1.18 2.58 -17.52
CA LYS A 4 -0.95 4.00 -17.83
C LYS A 4 -2.18 4.69 -18.43
N THR A 5 -3.05 3.94 -19.11
CA THR A 5 -4.27 4.50 -19.69
C THR A 5 -5.40 4.59 -18.67
N ILE A 6 -5.26 3.91 -17.53
CA ILE A 6 -6.28 3.87 -16.48
C ILE A 6 -6.01 4.96 -15.44
N PHE A 7 -4.74 5.20 -15.10
CA PHE A 7 -4.37 6.22 -14.14
C PHE A 7 -4.72 7.61 -14.64
N ARG A 8 -5.02 8.50 -13.70
CA ARG A 8 -5.26 9.92 -14.00
C ARG A 8 -4.03 10.72 -13.64
N GLN A 9 -3.55 11.52 -14.58
CA GLN A 9 -2.43 12.43 -14.33
C GLN A 9 -2.98 13.82 -13.97
N ILE A 10 -2.52 14.34 -12.85
CA ILE A 10 -2.91 15.67 -12.36
C ILE A 10 -1.65 16.52 -12.35
N PRO A 11 -1.43 17.36 -13.37
CA PRO A 11 -0.25 18.24 -13.37
C PRO A 11 -0.38 19.31 -12.30
N ASP A 12 0.77 19.71 -11.76
CA ASP A 12 0.87 20.78 -10.76
C ASP A 12 0.03 20.52 -9.50
N PHE A 13 0.05 19.26 -9.02
CA PHE A 13 -0.63 18.88 -7.79
C PHE A 13 0.33 18.09 -6.90
N PRO A 14 0.37 18.36 -5.59
CA PRO A 14 -0.36 19.40 -4.85
C PRO A 14 0.22 20.81 -5.03
N LYS A 15 1.29 20.94 -5.79
CA LYS A 15 1.90 22.24 -6.07
C LYS A 15 2.58 22.22 -7.44
N PRO A 16 2.91 23.43 -7.99
CA PRO A 16 3.54 23.52 -9.31
C PRO A 16 4.79 22.66 -9.44
N GLY A 17 4.95 22.02 -10.59
CA GLY A 17 6.10 21.19 -10.91
C GLY A 17 5.94 19.73 -10.54
N ILE A 18 4.90 19.34 -9.82
CA ILE A 18 4.64 17.96 -9.43
C ILE A 18 3.51 17.39 -10.30
N ASN A 19 3.82 16.30 -11.00
CA ASN A 19 2.81 15.55 -11.76
C ASN A 19 2.32 14.40 -10.86
N PHE A 20 1.12 14.57 -10.31
CA PHE A 20 0.52 13.58 -9.41
C PHE A 20 -0.18 12.50 -10.21
N ILE A 21 0.01 11.25 -9.82
CA ILE A 21 -0.68 10.13 -10.43
C ILE A 21 -1.81 9.69 -9.51
N ASP A 22 -3.03 9.86 -10.01
CA ASP A 22 -4.24 9.47 -9.28
C ASP A 22 -4.63 8.05 -9.66
N ILE A 23 -4.64 7.17 -8.68
CA ILE A 23 -4.97 5.74 -8.89
C ILE A 23 -6.45 5.43 -8.68
N THR A 24 -7.26 6.41 -8.32
CA THR A 24 -8.66 6.13 -8.03
C THR A 24 -9.44 5.57 -9.22
N PRO A 25 -9.13 5.94 -10.49
CA PRO A 25 -9.80 5.28 -11.61
C PRO A 25 -9.52 3.77 -11.69
N LEU A 26 -8.32 3.34 -11.24
CA LEU A 26 -8.01 1.91 -11.15
C LEU A 26 -8.91 1.22 -10.13
N LEU A 27 -9.07 1.85 -8.97
CA LEU A 27 -9.88 1.30 -7.87
C LEU A 27 -11.36 1.22 -8.24
N LEU A 28 -11.84 2.17 -9.06
CA LEU A 28 -13.21 2.21 -9.52
C LEU A 28 -13.55 1.14 -10.57
N ASN A 29 -12.55 0.58 -11.21
CA ASN A 29 -12.72 -0.41 -12.26
C ASN A 29 -12.50 -1.80 -11.67
N PRO A 30 -13.56 -2.59 -11.43
CA PRO A 30 -13.40 -3.90 -10.78
C PRO A 30 -12.45 -4.85 -11.51
N ALA A 31 -12.49 -4.86 -12.83
CA ALA A 31 -11.62 -5.72 -13.63
C ALA A 31 -10.15 -5.31 -13.50
N ALA A 32 -9.88 -4.01 -13.57
CA ALA A 32 -8.51 -3.48 -13.44
C ALA A 32 -7.98 -3.68 -12.02
N PHE A 33 -8.80 -3.47 -11.02
CA PHE A 33 -8.40 -3.67 -9.62
C PHE A 33 -8.06 -5.14 -9.37
N ARG A 34 -8.93 -6.05 -9.80
CA ARG A 34 -8.69 -7.50 -9.66
C ARG A 34 -7.43 -7.92 -10.40
N TRP A 35 -7.27 -7.45 -11.64
CA TRP A 35 -6.08 -7.75 -12.42
C TRP A 35 -4.81 -7.31 -11.69
N THR A 36 -4.83 -6.13 -11.08
CA THR A 36 -3.68 -5.59 -10.32
C THR A 36 -3.34 -6.48 -9.13
N ILE A 37 -4.34 -6.90 -8.36
CA ILE A 37 -4.12 -7.80 -7.23
C ILE A 37 -3.57 -9.15 -7.71
N ASP A 38 -4.11 -9.69 -8.80
CA ASP A 38 -3.63 -10.95 -9.36
C ASP A 38 -2.17 -10.83 -9.81
N GLN A 39 -1.78 -9.70 -10.41
CA GLN A 39 -0.39 -9.46 -10.81
C GLN A 39 0.53 -9.35 -9.60
N LEU A 40 0.10 -8.70 -8.53
CA LEU A 40 0.88 -8.60 -7.30
C LEU A 40 1.05 -9.98 -6.64
N ALA A 41 0.05 -10.82 -6.71
CA ALA A 41 0.07 -12.15 -6.12
C ALA A 41 0.85 -13.17 -6.94
N ALA A 42 0.90 -13.00 -8.26
CA ALA A 42 1.42 -14.00 -9.19
C ALA A 42 2.84 -14.50 -8.84
N PRO A 43 3.82 -13.64 -8.47
CA PRO A 43 5.17 -14.12 -8.13
C PRO A 43 5.22 -15.04 -6.91
N TYR A 44 4.18 -15.05 -6.10
CA TYR A 44 4.14 -15.78 -4.82
C TYR A 44 3.24 -17.00 -4.85
N GLN A 45 2.66 -17.33 -6.00
CA GLN A 45 1.84 -18.53 -6.14
C GLN A 45 2.70 -19.76 -5.90
N GLY A 46 2.19 -20.69 -5.08
CA GLY A 46 2.93 -21.89 -4.70
C GLY A 46 3.95 -21.67 -3.57
N THR A 47 4.14 -20.45 -3.12
CA THR A 47 4.98 -20.11 -1.99
C THR A 47 4.11 -19.79 -0.78
N LYS A 48 4.43 -20.35 0.38
CA LYS A 48 3.68 -20.01 1.58
C LYS A 48 4.09 -18.63 2.08
N ILE A 49 3.16 -17.70 2.06
CA ILE A 49 3.33 -16.36 2.62
C ILE A 49 2.51 -16.31 3.90
N ASP A 50 3.16 -16.03 5.03
CA ASP A 50 2.48 -15.98 6.32
C ASP A 50 1.79 -14.64 6.54
N LYS A 51 2.43 -13.55 6.11
CA LYS A 51 1.94 -12.20 6.39
C LYS A 51 2.23 -11.26 5.24
N VAL A 52 1.29 -10.38 4.97
CA VAL A 52 1.47 -9.23 4.09
C VAL A 52 1.54 -8.00 4.98
N ILE A 53 2.59 -7.21 4.82
CA ILE A 53 2.79 -5.99 5.60
C ILE A 53 2.40 -4.82 4.73
N SER A 54 1.55 -3.95 5.26
CA SER A 54 0.98 -2.83 4.49
C SER A 54 1.09 -1.54 5.30
N ILE A 55 1.58 -0.48 4.65
CA ILE A 55 1.80 0.82 5.29
C ILE A 55 0.66 1.75 4.94
N GLU A 56 0.16 2.51 5.95
CA GLU A 56 -0.93 3.45 5.73
C GLU A 56 -0.58 4.47 4.64
N SER A 57 -1.54 4.96 3.93
CA SER A 57 -2.92 4.48 3.92
C SER A 57 -3.27 3.86 2.58
N ARG A 58 -2.66 4.33 1.48
CA ARG A 58 -2.89 3.76 0.15
C ARG A 58 -2.47 2.30 0.09
N GLY A 59 -1.42 1.92 0.84
CA GLY A 59 -0.98 0.54 0.89
C GLY A 59 -2.06 -0.42 1.36
N PHE A 60 -2.94 0.03 2.24
CA PHE A 60 -4.03 -0.83 2.75
C PHE A 60 -4.99 -1.26 1.63
N LEU A 61 -5.18 -0.41 0.62
CA LEU A 61 -6.08 -0.70 -0.49
C LEU A 61 -5.62 -1.92 -1.30
N PHE A 62 -4.32 -2.15 -1.36
CA PHE A 62 -3.74 -3.27 -2.08
C PHE A 62 -3.31 -4.40 -1.14
N GLY A 63 -2.84 -4.07 0.05
CA GLY A 63 -2.37 -5.05 1.03
C GLY A 63 -3.47 -5.98 1.51
N ALA A 64 -4.64 -5.44 1.81
CA ALA A 64 -5.75 -6.25 2.30
C ALA A 64 -6.21 -7.28 1.27
N PRO A 65 -6.54 -6.90 0.03
CA PRO A 65 -6.93 -7.91 -0.96
C PRO A 65 -5.77 -8.86 -1.33
N LEU A 66 -4.53 -8.38 -1.31
CA LEU A 66 -3.37 -9.24 -1.57
C LEU A 66 -3.22 -10.31 -0.49
N ALA A 67 -3.38 -9.95 0.78
CA ALA A 67 -3.31 -10.90 1.88
C ALA A 67 -4.37 -12.00 1.72
N LEU A 68 -5.59 -11.61 1.36
CA LEU A 68 -6.66 -12.59 1.09
C LEU A 68 -6.31 -13.49 -0.10
N ALA A 69 -5.77 -12.92 -1.18
CA ALA A 69 -5.40 -13.69 -2.36
C ALA A 69 -4.30 -14.71 -2.08
N LEU A 70 -3.40 -14.40 -1.13
CA LEU A 70 -2.30 -15.27 -0.75
C LEU A 70 -2.62 -16.16 0.47
N ASN A 71 -3.82 -16.07 1.01
CA ASN A 71 -4.22 -16.76 2.24
C ASN A 71 -3.25 -16.45 3.38
N ALA A 72 -2.87 -15.19 3.52
CA ALA A 72 -1.93 -14.69 4.50
C ALA A 72 -2.61 -13.72 5.47
N GLY A 73 -2.01 -13.55 6.64
CA GLY A 73 -2.43 -12.51 7.57
C GLY A 73 -2.04 -11.12 7.05
N LEU A 74 -2.74 -10.09 7.52
CA LEU A 74 -2.41 -8.72 7.20
C LEU A 74 -1.82 -8.04 8.43
N VAL A 75 -0.64 -7.45 8.27
CA VAL A 75 -0.01 -6.63 9.31
C VAL A 75 -0.04 -5.18 8.85
N ILE A 76 -0.61 -4.31 9.67
CA ILE A 76 -0.69 -2.90 9.34
C ILE A 76 0.41 -2.13 10.04
N VAL A 77 1.06 -1.25 9.27
CA VAL A 77 2.08 -0.33 9.76
C VAL A 77 1.52 1.07 9.63
N ARG A 78 1.61 1.85 10.68
CA ARG A 78 0.95 3.15 10.74
C ARG A 78 1.86 4.23 11.28
N LYS A 79 1.45 5.48 11.09
CA LYS A 79 2.07 6.64 11.70
C LYS A 79 1.92 6.57 13.23
N PRO A 80 2.76 7.32 14.00
CA PRO A 80 2.70 7.25 15.46
C PRO A 80 1.31 7.54 16.03
N LYS A 81 1.01 6.88 17.14
CA LYS A 81 -0.22 7.06 17.92
C LYS A 81 -1.50 6.58 17.24
N LYS A 82 -1.37 5.80 16.15
CA LYS A 82 -2.54 5.24 15.46
C LYS A 82 -2.86 3.81 15.87
N LEU A 83 -1.87 3.08 16.36
CA LEU A 83 -2.05 1.70 16.81
C LEU A 83 -2.34 1.67 18.31
N PRO A 84 -3.37 0.90 18.73
CA PRO A 84 -3.84 0.95 20.13
C PRO A 84 -3.09 0.06 21.11
N TYR A 85 -2.20 -0.82 20.62
CA TYR A 85 -1.47 -1.76 21.44
C TYR A 85 0.03 -1.45 21.41
N SER A 86 0.83 -2.16 22.18
CA SER A 86 2.28 -1.96 22.24
C SER A 86 2.93 -2.07 20.88
N THR A 87 3.81 -1.11 20.55
CA THR A 87 4.42 -1.01 19.23
C THR A 87 5.94 -1.02 19.31
N TYR A 88 6.57 -1.40 18.18
CA TYR A 88 7.92 -1.03 17.84
C TYR A 88 7.86 0.15 16.87
N SER A 89 8.78 1.08 17.01
CA SER A 89 8.84 2.28 16.17
C SER A 89 10.15 2.32 15.39
N TYR A 90 10.09 2.85 14.18
CA TYR A 90 11.26 3.11 13.36
C TYR A 90 11.16 4.50 12.76
N THR A 91 12.20 5.32 12.99
CA THR A 91 12.28 6.66 12.44
C THR A 91 13.28 6.68 11.28
N TYR A 92 12.89 7.27 10.17
CA TYR A 92 13.73 7.32 8.98
C TYR A 92 13.82 8.74 8.45
N GLN A 93 14.92 9.01 7.75
CA GLN A 93 15.21 10.35 7.23
C GLN A 93 14.54 10.54 5.88
N LEU A 94 13.96 11.71 5.71
CA LEU A 94 13.47 12.20 4.42
C LEU A 94 14.45 13.24 3.90
N GLU A 95 14.24 13.67 2.66
CA GLU A 95 15.04 14.76 2.09
C GLU A 95 14.92 16.03 2.95
N TYR A 96 13.71 16.29 3.45
CA TYR A 96 13.43 17.41 4.34
C TYR A 96 12.72 16.89 5.59
N GLY A 97 13.49 16.61 6.65
CA GLY A 97 12.95 16.15 7.90
C GLY A 97 13.03 14.65 8.09
N GLN A 98 12.14 14.13 8.90
CA GLN A 98 12.08 12.70 9.22
C GLN A 98 10.65 12.27 9.44
N ASP A 99 10.43 10.96 9.37
CA ASP A 99 9.12 10.36 9.61
C ASP A 99 9.29 9.09 10.44
N THR A 100 8.23 8.68 11.09
CA THR A 100 8.22 7.51 11.97
C THR A 100 7.06 6.61 11.61
N ILE A 101 7.31 5.32 11.63
CA ILE A 101 6.27 4.30 11.45
C ILE A 101 6.28 3.35 12.64
N GLU A 102 5.14 2.75 12.91
CA GLU A 102 4.96 1.84 14.03
C GLU A 102 4.28 0.56 13.59
N ILE A 103 4.63 -0.54 14.26
CA ILE A 103 4.05 -1.86 14.05
C ILE A 103 3.77 -2.45 15.42
N HIS A 104 2.67 -3.21 15.57
CA HIS A 104 2.38 -3.89 16.82
C HIS A 104 3.49 -4.88 17.16
N GLN A 105 3.83 -5.00 18.46
CA GLN A 105 4.86 -5.92 18.92
C GLN A 105 4.47 -7.39 18.73
N ASP A 106 3.19 -7.67 18.64
CA ASP A 106 2.68 -9.03 18.46
C ASP A 106 2.35 -9.37 16.99
N ALA A 107 2.79 -8.53 16.08
CA ALA A 107 2.56 -8.75 14.66
C ALA A 107 3.32 -9.96 14.11
#